data_c77ca883005516f8b3d4cbaeb4089719
#
_entry.id   c77ca883005516f8b3d4cbaeb4089719
#
_cell.length_a   1.000
_cell.length_b   1.000
_cell.length_c   1.000
_cell.angle_alpha   90.00
_cell.angle_beta   90.00
_cell.angle_gamma   90.00
#
_symmetry.space_group_name_H-M   'P 1'
#
loop_
_entity.id
_entity.type
_entity.pdbx_description
1 polymer ?
#
loop_
_entity_poly.entity_id
_entity_poly.type
_entity_poly.pdbx_seq_one_letter_code
_entity_poly.pdbx_strand_id
1 'polypeptide(L)'
;MNKKTPKDKTITLCMIVKDESHIIEECLESMIPYIDRYDITDTGSTDGTPDLIKKVMDKHSVPGEVYLSDWKGFGDHGGKTGSRTESLRNCEGKADYLWVIDADDYIQGNFEFPVNMTHDSYSIRIAREDFTWWRSQ
;
A
#
# COMPACT_ATOMS: atom_id res chain seq x y z
N MET A 1 6.48 9.38 15.65
CA MET A 1 5.36 9.83 14.78
C MET A 1 4.04 9.33 15.34
N ASN A 2 3.05 10.20 15.43
CA ASN A 2 1.74 9.83 15.96
C ASN A 2 0.97 8.98 14.95
N LYS A 3 0.44 7.86 15.41
CA LYS A 3 -0.38 7.01 14.58
C LYS A 3 -1.78 7.59 14.44
N LYS A 4 -2.32 7.45 13.22
CA LYS A 4 -3.68 7.87 12.88
C LYS A 4 -4.52 6.69 12.38
N THR A 5 -4.11 5.47 12.74
CA THR A 5 -4.82 4.26 12.35
C THR A 5 -6.17 4.17 13.06
N PRO A 6 -7.13 3.42 12.49
CA PRO A 6 -8.44 3.26 13.13
C PRO A 6 -8.30 2.61 14.50
N LYS A 7 -9.18 2.99 15.41
CA LYS A 7 -9.26 2.33 16.70
C LYS A 7 -9.80 0.91 16.51
N ASP A 8 -9.14 -0.07 17.13
CA ASP A 8 -9.55 -1.48 17.11
C ASP A 8 -9.49 -2.16 15.76
N LYS A 9 -8.88 -1.53 14.76
CA LYS A 9 -8.68 -2.12 13.43
C LYS A 9 -7.25 -1.89 12.98
N THR A 10 -6.69 -2.88 12.27
CA THR A 10 -5.33 -2.78 11.75
C THR A 10 -5.36 -2.61 10.23
N ILE A 11 -4.38 -1.90 9.71
CA ILE A 11 -4.24 -1.59 8.29
C ILE A 11 -2.89 -2.07 7.79
N THR A 12 -2.87 -2.84 6.71
CA THR A 12 -1.62 -3.13 6.01
C THR A 12 -1.58 -2.37 4.69
N LEU A 13 -0.41 -1.80 4.38
CA LEU A 13 -0.18 -1.16 3.09
C LEU A 13 0.12 -2.22 2.05
N CYS A 14 -0.71 -2.31 1.02
CA CYS A 14 -0.58 -3.28 -0.05
C CYS A 14 -0.19 -2.56 -1.34
N MET A 15 0.90 -2.99 -1.97
CA MET A 15 1.44 -2.29 -3.12
C MET A 15 2.22 -3.25 -4.03
N ILE A 16 2.22 -2.95 -5.31
CA ILE A 16 3.11 -3.60 -6.28
C ILE A 16 4.09 -2.53 -6.74
N VAL A 17 5.39 -2.86 -6.74
CA VAL A 17 6.41 -1.89 -7.15
C VAL A 17 7.39 -2.52 -8.13
N LYS A 18 7.96 -1.68 -8.99
CA LYS A 18 9.10 -2.04 -9.84
C LYS A 18 9.83 -0.75 -10.22
N ASP A 19 11.11 -0.67 -9.83
CA ASP A 19 11.99 0.47 -10.16
C ASP A 19 11.36 1.82 -9.79
N GLU A 20 10.90 1.93 -8.55
CA GLU A 20 10.24 3.13 -8.03
C GLU A 20 11.10 3.91 -7.04
N SER A 21 12.43 3.67 -7.03
CA SER A 21 13.33 4.29 -6.04
C SER A 21 13.27 5.82 -6.02
N HIS A 22 12.95 6.43 -7.15
CA HIS A 22 12.89 7.89 -7.26
C HIS A 22 11.67 8.53 -6.58
N ILE A 23 10.63 7.76 -6.29
CA ILE A 23 9.38 8.28 -5.73
C ILE A 23 8.88 7.52 -4.51
N ILE A 24 9.38 6.30 -4.27
CA ILE A 24 8.79 5.43 -3.24
C ILE A 24 8.92 6.02 -1.83
N GLU A 25 9.99 6.71 -1.55
CA GLU A 25 10.21 7.27 -0.21
C GLU A 25 9.14 8.29 0.14
N GLU A 26 8.80 9.19 -0.78
CA GLU A 26 7.76 10.20 -0.55
C GLU A 26 6.40 9.53 -0.31
N CYS A 27 6.07 8.53 -1.12
CA CYS A 27 4.85 7.76 -0.95
C CYS A 27 4.78 7.13 0.44
N LEU A 28 5.82 6.40 0.83
CA LEU A 28 5.84 5.69 2.11
C LEU A 28 5.79 6.65 3.30
N GLU A 29 6.57 7.74 3.24
CA GLU A 29 6.56 8.72 4.33
C GLU A 29 5.15 9.31 4.54
N SER A 30 4.39 9.51 3.47
CA SER A 30 3.04 10.02 3.57
C SER A 30 2.07 9.01 4.18
N MET A 31 2.36 7.71 4.04
CA MET A 31 1.49 6.64 4.51
C MET A 31 1.75 6.20 5.95
N ILE A 32 2.96 6.45 6.47
CA ILE A 32 3.39 5.94 7.78
C ILE A 32 2.37 6.17 8.91
N PRO A 33 1.75 7.36 9.06
CA PRO A 33 0.79 7.56 10.15
C PRO A 33 -0.49 6.73 10.03
N TYR A 34 -0.77 6.21 8.85
CA TYR A 34 -2.06 5.59 8.54
C TYR A 34 -2.00 4.08 8.41
N ILE A 35 -0.86 3.46 8.66
CA ILE A 35 -0.69 2.02 8.51
C ILE A 35 -0.09 1.40 9.76
N ASP A 36 -0.39 0.12 9.99
CA ASP A 36 0.18 -0.65 11.08
C ASP A 36 1.30 -1.57 10.59
N ARG A 37 1.26 -1.96 9.31
CA ARG A 37 2.29 -2.78 8.72
C ARG A 37 2.28 -2.61 7.20
N TYR A 38 3.22 -3.23 6.53
CA TYR A 38 3.25 -3.22 5.06
C TYR A 38 3.49 -4.63 4.52
N ASP A 39 2.90 -4.90 3.37
CA ASP A 39 3.10 -6.11 2.60
C ASP A 39 3.19 -5.69 1.13
N ILE A 40 4.41 -5.46 0.67
CA ILE A 40 4.68 -4.88 -0.64
C ILE A 40 5.34 -5.93 -1.54
N THR A 41 4.82 -6.09 -2.74
CA THR A 41 5.35 -7.04 -3.72
C THR A 41 6.21 -6.30 -4.74
N ASP A 42 7.48 -6.70 -4.84
CA ASP A 42 8.42 -6.17 -5.82
C ASP A 42 8.49 -7.11 -7.02
N THR A 43 8.27 -6.60 -8.21
CA THR A 43 8.19 -7.41 -9.42
C THR A 43 9.45 -7.36 -10.28
N GLY A 44 10.59 -7.19 -9.66
CA GLY A 44 11.87 -7.28 -10.37
C GLY A 44 12.63 -5.98 -10.47
N SER A 45 12.62 -5.16 -9.40
CA SER A 45 13.39 -3.92 -9.39
C SER A 45 14.89 -4.17 -9.48
N THR A 46 15.58 -3.32 -10.21
CA THR A 46 17.05 -3.33 -10.33
C THR A 46 17.69 -2.09 -9.74
N ASP A 47 16.90 -1.18 -9.18
CA ASP A 47 17.34 0.13 -8.71
C ASP A 47 17.43 0.25 -7.18
N GLY A 48 17.28 -0.86 -6.46
CA GLY A 48 17.34 -0.84 -5.00
C GLY A 48 16.02 -0.51 -4.30
N THR A 49 14.91 -0.49 -5.03
CA THR A 49 13.60 -0.21 -4.45
C THR A 49 13.29 -1.05 -3.19
N PRO A 50 13.47 -2.40 -3.20
CA PRO A 50 13.18 -3.19 -2.00
C PRO A 50 13.96 -2.76 -0.77
N ASP A 51 15.24 -2.47 -0.93
CA ASP A 51 16.09 -2.06 0.19
C ASP A 51 15.67 -0.70 0.73
N LEU A 52 15.28 0.20 -0.15
CA LEU A 52 14.81 1.53 0.23
C LEU A 52 13.50 1.44 1.02
N ILE A 53 12.58 0.56 0.61
CA ILE A 53 11.34 0.33 1.34
C ILE A 53 11.64 -0.13 2.78
N LYS A 54 12.50 -1.13 2.91
CA LYS A 54 12.88 -1.65 4.22
C LYS A 54 13.51 -0.57 5.09
N LYS A 55 14.38 0.24 4.50
CA LYS A 55 15.05 1.32 5.21
C LYS A 55 14.05 2.34 5.75
N VAL A 56 13.10 2.78 4.94
CA VAL A 56 12.09 3.75 5.37
C VAL A 56 11.21 3.16 6.46
N MET A 57 10.76 1.93 6.29
CA MET A 57 9.88 1.29 7.26
C MET A 57 10.58 1.02 8.59
N ASP A 58 11.84 0.59 8.55
CA ASP A 58 12.64 0.38 9.77
C ASP A 58 12.88 1.69 10.51
N LYS A 59 13.12 2.77 9.78
CA LYS A 59 13.30 4.10 10.36
C LYS A 59 12.10 4.51 11.21
N HIS A 60 10.89 4.11 10.81
CA HIS A 60 9.66 4.44 11.51
C HIS A 60 9.12 3.28 12.35
N SER A 61 9.87 2.20 12.46
CA SER A 61 9.49 1.02 13.24
C SER A 61 8.17 0.39 12.76
N VAL A 62 7.93 0.41 11.47
CA VAL A 62 6.74 -0.22 10.87
C VAL A 62 7.11 -1.65 10.47
N PRO A 63 6.44 -2.67 11.02
CA PRO A 63 6.71 -4.05 10.64
C PRO A 63 6.10 -4.39 9.29
N GLY A 64 6.63 -5.42 8.66
CA GLY A 64 6.08 -5.89 7.40
C GLY A 64 7.10 -6.64 6.57
N GLU A 65 6.79 -6.83 5.30
CA GLU A 65 7.63 -7.63 4.43
C GLU A 65 7.58 -7.13 2.99
N VAL A 66 8.71 -7.27 2.29
CA VAL A 66 8.77 -7.07 0.85
C VAL A 66 8.87 -8.45 0.21
N TYR A 67 7.94 -8.77 -0.67
CA TYR A 67 7.88 -10.04 -1.38
C TYR A 67 8.48 -9.85 -2.76
N LEU A 68 9.47 -10.67 -3.11
CA LEU A 68 10.13 -10.59 -4.41
C LEU A 68 9.47 -11.60 -5.35
N SER A 69 8.93 -11.11 -6.45
CA SER A 69 8.22 -11.94 -7.42
C SER A 69 8.31 -11.32 -8.81
N ASP A 70 8.52 -12.14 -9.82
CA ASP A 70 8.58 -11.64 -11.19
C ASP A 70 7.21 -11.13 -11.64
N TRP A 71 7.23 -10.19 -12.58
CA TRP A 71 6.00 -9.67 -13.15
C TRP A 71 5.21 -10.77 -13.85
N LYS A 72 3.95 -10.91 -13.49
CA LYS A 72 3.06 -11.96 -14.00
C LYS A 72 1.87 -11.43 -14.78
N GLY A 73 1.98 -10.19 -15.27
CA GLY A 73 0.93 -9.59 -16.06
C GLY A 73 -0.27 -9.16 -15.24
N PHE A 74 -1.34 -8.83 -15.95
CA PHE A 74 -2.58 -8.34 -15.33
C PHE A 74 -3.52 -9.48 -14.89
N GLY A 75 -3.17 -10.72 -15.25
CA GLY A 75 -3.96 -11.87 -14.86
C GLY A 75 -5.09 -12.19 -15.82
N ASP A 76 -5.89 -13.19 -15.44
CA ASP A 76 -7.04 -13.62 -16.21
C ASP A 76 -8.31 -12.83 -15.81
N HIS A 77 -9.39 -13.04 -16.53
CA HIS A 77 -10.66 -12.37 -16.26
C HIS A 77 -11.26 -12.75 -14.91
N GLY A 78 -10.89 -13.91 -14.38
CA GLY A 78 -11.37 -14.36 -13.08
C GLY A 78 -10.60 -13.80 -11.90
N GLY A 79 -9.53 -13.04 -12.16
CA GLY A 79 -8.70 -12.46 -11.10
C GLY A 79 -7.92 -13.48 -10.29
N LYS A 80 -7.66 -14.65 -10.87
CA LYS A 80 -6.97 -15.75 -10.17
C LYS A 80 -5.46 -15.73 -10.37
N THR A 81 -4.99 -15.01 -11.36
CA THR A 81 -3.57 -14.95 -11.72
C THR A 81 -3.12 -13.50 -11.86
N GLY A 82 -1.82 -13.30 -12.03
CA GLY A 82 -1.25 -11.99 -12.24
C GLY A 82 -0.66 -11.39 -10.98
N SER A 83 0.14 -10.35 -11.17
CA SER A 83 0.87 -9.72 -10.07
C SER A 83 -0.02 -9.02 -9.07
N ARG A 84 -1.11 -8.40 -9.51
CA ARG A 84 -2.05 -7.75 -8.59
C ARG A 84 -2.70 -8.77 -7.66
N THR A 85 -3.14 -9.91 -8.20
CA THR A 85 -3.74 -10.97 -7.40
C THR A 85 -2.73 -11.55 -6.41
N GLU A 86 -1.50 -11.76 -6.84
CA GLU A 86 -0.44 -12.24 -5.96
C GLU A 86 -0.15 -11.26 -4.84
N SER A 87 -0.10 -9.97 -5.16
CA SER A 87 0.10 -8.92 -4.16
C SER A 87 -1.00 -8.94 -3.10
N LEU A 88 -2.25 -9.07 -3.52
CA LEU A 88 -3.38 -9.14 -2.59
C LEU A 88 -3.29 -10.38 -1.71
N ARG A 89 -2.88 -11.52 -2.26
CA ARG A 89 -2.69 -12.75 -1.50
C ARG A 89 -1.59 -12.61 -0.46
N ASN A 90 -0.52 -11.90 -0.79
CA ASN A 90 0.57 -11.65 0.14
C ASN A 90 0.11 -10.82 1.34
N CYS A 91 -0.91 -9.99 1.15
CA CYS A 91 -1.48 -9.17 2.22
C CYS A 91 -2.58 -9.89 3.01
N GLU A 92 -3.12 -10.98 2.47
CA GLU A 92 -4.27 -11.66 3.05
C GLU A 92 -3.99 -12.17 4.47
N GLY A 93 -4.92 -11.91 5.38
CA GLY A 93 -4.82 -12.37 6.76
C GLY A 93 -3.80 -11.63 7.62
N LYS A 94 -3.18 -10.58 7.11
CA LYS A 94 -2.14 -9.84 7.83
C LYS A 94 -2.69 -8.68 8.67
N ALA A 95 -3.85 -8.16 8.28
CA ALA A 95 -4.48 -7.05 8.97
C ALA A 95 -5.98 -7.08 8.72
N ASP A 96 -6.73 -6.24 9.42
CA ASP A 96 -8.18 -6.17 9.24
C ASP A 96 -8.55 -5.55 7.89
N TYR A 97 -7.76 -4.59 7.42
CA TYR A 97 -7.99 -3.93 6.13
C TYR A 97 -6.69 -3.82 5.35
N LEU A 98 -6.85 -3.86 4.03
CA LEU A 98 -5.75 -3.65 3.08
C LEU A 98 -5.92 -2.26 2.48
N TRP A 99 -4.88 -1.45 2.51
CA TRP A 99 -4.88 -0.18 1.80
C TRP A 99 -4.02 -0.35 0.55
N VAL A 100 -4.69 -0.39 -0.60
CA VAL A 100 -4.01 -0.57 -1.89
C VAL A 100 -3.73 0.80 -2.49
N ILE A 101 -2.46 1.08 -2.74
CA ILE A 101 -2.02 2.36 -3.31
C ILE A 101 -0.85 2.10 -4.25
N ASP A 102 -0.68 2.95 -5.24
CA ASP A 102 0.46 2.87 -6.16
C ASP A 102 1.60 3.76 -5.65
N ALA A 103 2.83 3.43 -6.06
CA ALA A 103 4.02 4.13 -5.57
C ALA A 103 4.07 5.61 -5.97
N ASP A 104 3.37 6.00 -7.03
CA ASP A 104 3.29 7.39 -7.47
C ASP A 104 2.17 8.18 -6.80
N ASP A 105 1.44 7.55 -5.89
CA ASP A 105 0.43 8.23 -5.08
C ASP A 105 1.02 8.61 -3.73
N TYR A 106 0.41 9.58 -3.07
CA TYR A 106 0.78 9.94 -1.69
C TYR A 106 -0.39 10.65 -1.03
N ILE A 107 -0.38 10.65 0.31
CA ILE A 107 -1.42 11.33 1.07
C ILE A 107 -0.99 12.78 1.28
N GLN A 108 -1.88 13.70 0.93
CA GLN A 108 -1.67 15.12 1.11
C GLN A 108 -2.71 15.66 2.09
N GLY A 109 -2.27 16.45 3.05
CA GLY A 109 -3.16 16.97 4.07
C GLY A 109 -3.46 15.95 5.16
N ASN A 110 -4.61 16.11 5.80
CA ASN A 110 -5.04 15.24 6.87
C ASN A 110 -6.11 14.28 6.38
N PHE A 111 -5.84 13.00 6.53
CA PHE A 111 -6.81 11.95 6.27
C PHE A 111 -7.29 11.38 7.61
N GLU A 112 -8.60 11.13 7.73
CA GLU A 112 -9.16 10.50 8.92
C GLU A 112 -9.97 9.27 8.53
N PHE A 113 -9.73 8.16 9.24
CA PHE A 113 -10.55 6.98 9.06
C PHE A 113 -11.92 7.17 9.68
N PRO A 114 -12.97 6.49 9.16
CA PRO A 114 -14.26 6.49 9.82
C PRO A 114 -14.15 6.02 11.27
N VAL A 115 -14.99 6.56 12.15
CA VAL A 115 -14.95 6.24 13.58
C VAL A 115 -15.17 4.74 13.82
N ASN A 116 -16.14 4.15 13.12
CA ASN A 116 -16.43 2.72 13.23
C ASN A 116 -16.35 2.08 11.84
N MET A 117 -15.29 1.30 11.62
CA MET A 117 -15.11 0.63 10.35
C MET A 117 -15.74 -0.76 10.41
N THR A 118 -16.93 -0.88 9.83
CA THR A 118 -17.72 -2.12 9.84
C THR A 118 -18.00 -2.65 8.45
N HIS A 119 -17.73 -1.88 7.39
CA HIS A 119 -17.95 -2.30 6.02
C HIS A 119 -16.80 -3.15 5.51
N ASP A 120 -17.08 -3.99 4.51
CA ASP A 120 -16.05 -4.83 3.90
C ASP A 120 -15.05 -4.04 3.08
N SER A 121 -15.48 -2.91 2.51
CA SER A 121 -14.59 -2.06 1.73
C SER A 121 -14.99 -0.60 1.84
N TYR A 122 -14.02 0.27 1.53
CA TYR A 122 -14.20 1.71 1.53
C TYR A 122 -13.55 2.29 0.29
N SER A 123 -14.09 3.38 -0.20
CA SER A 123 -13.52 4.11 -1.33
C SER A 123 -12.84 5.37 -0.83
N ILE A 124 -11.69 5.70 -1.42
CA ILE A 124 -10.93 6.89 -1.07
C ILE A 124 -10.90 7.81 -2.28
N ARG A 125 -11.18 9.09 -2.04
CA ARG A 125 -11.14 10.10 -3.08
C ARG A 125 -9.70 10.36 -3.49
N ILE A 126 -9.43 10.28 -4.80
CA ILE A 126 -8.10 10.56 -5.35
C ILE A 126 -8.19 11.88 -6.11
N ALA A 127 -7.37 12.85 -5.69
CA ALA A 127 -7.32 14.16 -6.35
C ALA A 127 -6.20 14.16 -7.38
N ARG A 128 -6.50 14.66 -8.56
CA ARG A 128 -5.53 14.95 -9.60
C ARG A 128 -5.62 16.42 -9.95
N GLU A 129 -4.64 16.90 -10.69
CA GLU A 129 -4.51 18.31 -11.03
C GLU A 129 -5.82 18.94 -11.52
N ASP A 130 -6.50 18.26 -12.45
CA ASP A 130 -7.68 18.81 -13.11
C ASP A 130 -8.98 18.11 -12.75
N PHE A 131 -8.94 16.98 -12.04
CA PHE A 131 -10.13 16.23 -11.71
C PHE A 131 -9.91 15.30 -10.54
N THR A 132 -11.02 14.74 -10.03
CA THR A 132 -11.03 13.84 -8.88
C THR A 132 -11.87 12.63 -9.22
N TRP A 133 -11.44 11.45 -8.75
CA TRP A 133 -12.23 10.23 -8.90
C TRP A 133 -12.12 9.38 -7.63
N TRP A 134 -12.92 8.33 -7.57
CA TRP A 134 -12.94 7.43 -6.42
C TRP A 134 -12.30 6.10 -6.78
N ARG A 135 -11.60 5.51 -5.81
CA ARG A 135 -11.02 4.18 -5.93
C ARG A 135 -11.49 3.35 -4.74
N SER A 136 -12.00 2.13 -5.01
CA SER A 136 -12.33 1.17 -3.95
C SER A 136 -11.08 0.57 -3.36
N GLN A 137 -11.10 0.40 -2.06
CA GLN A 137 -10.00 -0.19 -1.32
C GLN A 137 -10.36 -1.59 -0.81
#